data_4416dabf9cb8bb79b01f680ec393e47b
#
_entry.id   4416dabf9cb8bb79b01f680ec393e47b
#
_cell.length_a   1.000
_cell.length_b   1.000
_cell.length_c   1.000
_cell.angle_alpha   90.00
_cell.angle_beta   90.00
_cell.angle_gamma   90.00
#
_symmetry.space_group_name_H-M   'P 1'
#
loop_
_entity.id
_entity.type
_entity.pdbx_description
1 polymer ?
#
loop_
_entity_poly.entity_id
_entity_poly.type
_entity_poly.pdbx_seq_one_letter_code
_entity_poly.pdbx_strand_id
1 'polypeptide(L)'
;LVVVAANQTNICISTTTMSRLLARHGVRRGRPKPMVACPWSKHKKTRRLNAIRRLRKQLPPDEVMLYVDEVDIHLNPKIGDDWMLRGQQKEVLTPGQNEKRYLAGALNAVSGRIAWVEGLRKTSALFVGLVDHLVSRAYASARTIHLVLDNFRIHTSRAVQAAMARWGERVKLHFLPPYCPDHNRIERLWRDLHDNVTRNHTCITIDQLMQRVHDYLTQRRRTGTHRYVATACGPVPDSCTVV
;
A
#
# COMPACT_ATOMS: atom_id res chain seq x y z
N LEU A 1 20.52 -27.13 -6.36
CA LEU A 1 21.82 -26.83 -5.68
C LEU A 1 22.67 -28.09 -5.53
N VAL A 2 22.15 -29.22 -4.99
CA VAL A 2 22.93 -30.47 -4.84
C VAL A 2 23.50 -30.94 -6.17
N VAL A 3 22.69 -31.00 -7.24
CA VAL A 3 23.13 -31.38 -8.59
C VAL A 3 24.17 -30.40 -9.15
N VAL A 4 23.97 -29.09 -8.97
CA VAL A 4 24.92 -28.07 -9.42
C VAL A 4 26.26 -28.21 -8.67
N ALA A 5 26.23 -28.42 -7.36
CA ALA A 5 27.43 -28.64 -6.57
C ALA A 5 28.18 -29.90 -7.05
N ALA A 6 27.48 -31.02 -7.24
CA ALA A 6 28.08 -32.25 -7.75
C ALA A 6 28.74 -32.05 -9.12
N ASN A 7 28.07 -31.36 -10.04
CA ASN A 7 28.61 -31.11 -11.38
C ASN A 7 29.83 -30.15 -11.38
N GLN A 8 29.89 -29.20 -10.43
CA GLN A 8 30.98 -28.24 -10.38
C GLN A 8 32.18 -28.70 -9.54
N THR A 9 31.94 -29.49 -8.50
CA THR A 9 32.99 -29.86 -7.52
C THR A 9 33.31 -31.36 -7.51
N ASN A 10 32.54 -32.17 -8.23
CA ASN A 10 32.61 -33.63 -8.23
C ASN A 10 32.35 -34.25 -6.81
N ILE A 11 31.73 -33.49 -5.92
CA ILE A 11 31.38 -33.91 -4.55
C ILE A 11 29.87 -34.14 -4.45
N CYS A 12 29.45 -35.36 -4.14
CA CYS A 12 28.05 -35.70 -3.91
C CYS A 12 27.71 -35.55 -2.41
N ILE A 13 26.75 -34.69 -2.09
CA ILE A 13 26.23 -34.51 -0.74
C ILE A 13 24.72 -34.67 -0.69
N SER A 14 24.17 -35.03 0.47
CA SER A 14 22.72 -35.12 0.64
C SER A 14 22.05 -33.73 0.67
N THR A 15 20.75 -33.67 0.39
CA THR A 15 19.95 -32.43 0.51
C THR A 15 19.98 -31.88 1.94
N THR A 16 20.01 -32.75 2.94
CA THR A 16 20.11 -32.38 4.36
C THR A 16 21.46 -31.73 4.66
N THR A 17 22.55 -32.32 4.17
CA THR A 17 23.91 -31.77 4.31
C THR A 17 24.01 -30.42 3.63
N MET A 18 23.49 -30.26 2.40
CA MET A 18 23.44 -28.99 1.69
C MET A 18 22.66 -27.94 2.50
N SER A 19 21.48 -28.29 3.03
CA SER A 19 20.68 -27.35 3.82
C SER A 19 21.40 -26.89 5.09
N ARG A 20 22.11 -27.79 5.79
CA ARG A 20 22.92 -27.44 6.96
C ARG A 20 24.10 -26.54 6.60
N LEU A 21 24.77 -26.82 5.48
CA LEU A 21 25.86 -25.99 4.99
C LEU A 21 25.38 -24.58 4.68
N LEU A 22 24.28 -24.45 3.91
CA LEU A 22 23.68 -23.15 3.59
C LEU A 22 23.28 -22.37 4.86
N ALA A 23 22.68 -23.06 5.85
CA ALA A 23 22.31 -22.43 7.12
C ALA A 23 23.51 -21.88 7.89
N ARG A 24 24.67 -22.60 7.90
CA ARG A 24 25.93 -22.12 8.51
C ARG A 24 26.45 -20.85 7.85
N HIS A 25 26.20 -20.69 6.55
CA HIS A 25 26.56 -19.49 5.79
C HIS A 25 25.45 -18.41 5.76
N GLY A 26 24.44 -18.49 6.66
CA GLY A 26 23.37 -17.50 6.73
C GLY A 26 22.35 -17.57 5.61
N VAL A 27 22.44 -18.56 4.72
CA VAL A 27 21.51 -18.76 3.61
C VAL A 27 20.37 -19.65 4.05
N ARG A 28 19.14 -19.19 3.90
CA ARG A 28 17.92 -19.93 4.23
C ARG A 28 16.92 -19.93 3.09
N ARG A 29 16.11 -20.95 3.02
CA ARG A 29 14.98 -20.99 2.08
C ARG A 29 13.93 -19.96 2.52
N GLY A 30 13.53 -19.11 1.60
CA GLY A 30 12.49 -18.10 1.82
C GLY A 30 11.67 -17.88 0.55
N ARG A 31 10.53 -17.22 0.72
CA ARG A 31 9.69 -16.81 -0.42
C ARG A 31 10.23 -15.50 -1.00
N PRO A 32 10.64 -15.46 -2.27
CA PRO A 32 11.09 -14.22 -2.89
C PRO A 32 9.93 -13.23 -3.02
N LYS A 33 10.24 -11.94 -2.86
CA LYS A 33 9.29 -10.85 -3.10
C LYS A 33 9.37 -10.48 -4.60
N PRO A 34 8.24 -10.49 -5.33
CA PRO A 34 8.23 -9.96 -6.70
C PRO A 34 8.53 -8.47 -6.66
N MET A 35 9.42 -8.01 -7.52
CA MET A 35 9.80 -6.61 -7.63
C MET A 35 9.86 -6.20 -9.10
N VAL A 36 9.22 -5.08 -9.42
CA VAL A 36 9.38 -4.42 -10.71
C VAL A 36 10.36 -3.26 -10.56
N ALA A 37 11.42 -3.26 -11.37
CA ALA A 37 12.41 -2.21 -11.32
C ALA A 37 11.82 -0.86 -11.77
N CYS A 38 12.16 0.20 -11.05
CA CYS A 38 11.80 1.55 -11.47
C CYS A 38 12.55 1.92 -12.76
N PRO A 39 11.85 2.36 -13.83
CA PRO A 39 12.50 2.70 -15.10
C PRO A 39 13.28 4.02 -15.04
N TRP A 40 13.17 4.78 -13.96
CA TRP A 40 13.92 6.03 -13.79
C TRP A 40 15.33 5.75 -13.27
N SER A 41 16.30 6.61 -13.67
CA SER A 41 17.63 6.60 -13.08
C SER A 41 17.56 6.82 -11.55
N LYS A 42 18.53 6.28 -10.81
CA LYS A 42 18.63 6.44 -9.33
C LYS A 42 18.60 7.92 -8.95
N HIS A 43 19.27 8.77 -9.68
CA HIS A 43 19.29 10.23 -9.45
C HIS A 43 17.91 10.87 -9.63
N LYS A 44 17.20 10.58 -10.74
CA LYS A 44 15.85 11.11 -10.99
C LYS A 44 14.87 10.66 -9.91
N LYS A 45 14.90 9.36 -9.54
CA LYS A 45 14.09 8.78 -8.47
C LYS A 45 14.34 9.50 -7.14
N THR A 46 15.60 9.61 -6.72
CA THR A 46 16.02 10.26 -5.46
C THR A 46 15.60 11.73 -5.43
N ARG A 47 15.82 12.47 -6.52
CA ARG A 47 15.40 13.88 -6.63
C ARG A 47 13.90 14.04 -6.41
N ARG A 48 13.07 13.19 -7.04
CA ARG A 48 11.60 13.23 -6.87
C ARG A 48 11.17 12.92 -5.44
N LEU A 49 11.71 11.89 -4.84
CA LEU A 49 11.39 11.51 -3.46
C LEU A 49 11.82 12.59 -2.47
N ASN A 50 12.98 13.23 -2.69
CA ASN A 50 13.44 14.33 -1.85
C ASN A 50 12.57 15.57 -1.99
N ALA A 51 12.03 15.85 -3.19
CA ALA A 51 11.07 16.93 -3.39
C ALA A 51 9.79 16.71 -2.57
N ILE A 52 9.23 15.50 -2.58
CA ILE A 52 8.05 15.13 -1.77
C ILE A 52 8.36 15.22 -0.26
N ARG A 53 9.54 14.75 0.18
CA ARG A 53 9.97 14.85 1.58
C ARG A 53 10.14 16.32 2.03
N ARG A 54 10.69 17.16 1.16
CA ARG A 54 10.88 18.60 1.40
C ARG A 54 9.53 19.29 1.52
N LEU A 55 8.59 19.04 0.58
CA LEU A 55 7.22 19.53 0.65
C LEU A 55 6.59 19.20 2.01
N ARG A 56 6.68 17.96 2.48
CA ARG A 56 6.13 17.58 3.78
C ARG A 56 6.76 18.33 4.96
N LYS A 57 8.08 18.58 4.90
CA LYS A 57 8.79 19.29 5.99
C LYS A 57 8.50 20.78 6.03
N GLN A 58 8.22 21.37 4.88
CA GLN A 58 8.02 22.80 4.69
C GLN A 58 6.55 23.16 4.43
N LEU A 59 5.63 22.26 4.77
CA LEU A 59 4.21 22.42 4.51
C LEU A 59 3.67 23.60 5.34
N PRO A 60 3.07 24.62 4.71
CA PRO A 60 2.40 25.70 5.43
C PRO A 60 1.26 25.21 6.30
N PRO A 61 0.90 25.89 7.39
CA PRO A 61 -0.14 25.44 8.32
C PRO A 61 -1.55 25.43 7.71
N ASP A 62 -1.79 26.22 6.68
CA ASP A 62 -3.04 26.31 5.92
C ASP A 62 -3.10 25.36 4.72
N GLU A 63 -2.06 24.54 4.52
CA GLU A 63 -2.00 23.53 3.46
C GLU A 63 -1.96 22.12 4.05
N VAL A 64 -2.41 21.14 3.28
CA VAL A 64 -2.40 19.74 3.70
C VAL A 64 -1.75 18.86 2.64
N MET A 65 -1.05 17.82 3.09
CA MET A 65 -0.45 16.82 2.22
C MET A 65 -1.02 15.45 2.56
N LEU A 66 -1.55 14.78 1.53
CA LEU A 66 -2.25 13.51 1.66
C LEU A 66 -1.60 12.46 0.76
N TYR A 67 -1.38 11.25 1.28
CA TYR A 67 -1.07 10.08 0.49
C TYR A 67 -2.37 9.44 0.03
N VAL A 68 -2.52 9.23 -1.27
CA VAL A 68 -3.77 8.75 -1.88
C VAL A 68 -3.53 7.43 -2.61
N ASP A 69 -4.48 6.52 -2.48
CA ASP A 69 -4.48 5.23 -3.16
C ASP A 69 -5.86 4.58 -3.09
N GLU A 70 -6.09 3.56 -3.93
CA GLU A 70 -7.30 2.75 -3.91
C GLU A 70 -7.00 1.31 -3.51
N VAL A 71 -7.88 0.77 -2.67
CA VAL A 71 -7.84 -0.63 -2.25
C VAL A 71 -9.11 -1.37 -2.69
N ASP A 72 -8.95 -2.61 -3.12
CA ASP A 72 -10.03 -3.53 -3.43
C ASP A 72 -10.32 -4.45 -2.24
N ILE A 73 -11.60 -4.50 -1.87
CA ILE A 73 -12.13 -5.37 -0.83
C ILE A 73 -12.86 -6.51 -1.52
N HIS A 74 -12.46 -7.74 -1.22
CA HIS A 74 -13.01 -8.95 -1.78
C HIS A 74 -13.81 -9.70 -0.73
N LEU A 75 -15.01 -10.17 -1.09
CA LEU A 75 -15.83 -10.98 -0.21
C LEU A 75 -15.17 -12.32 0.10
N ASN A 76 -14.50 -12.95 -0.88
CA ASN A 76 -13.70 -14.11 -0.58
C ASN A 76 -12.45 -13.70 0.21
N PRO A 77 -12.24 -14.22 1.43
CA PRO A 77 -11.15 -13.80 2.29
C PRO A 77 -9.78 -14.11 1.67
N LYS A 78 -8.84 -13.21 1.84
CA LYS A 78 -7.42 -13.53 1.61
C LYS A 78 -6.96 -14.43 2.76
N ILE A 79 -6.50 -15.63 2.42
CA ILE A 79 -5.98 -16.55 3.43
C ILE A 79 -4.60 -16.08 3.89
N GLY A 80 -4.39 -16.04 5.17
CA GLY A 80 -3.12 -15.68 5.81
C GLY A 80 -2.87 -16.50 7.07
N ASP A 81 -1.72 -16.25 7.68
CA ASP A 81 -1.35 -16.94 8.91
C ASP A 81 -2.38 -16.69 10.01
N ASP A 82 -2.67 -17.74 10.79
CA ASP A 82 -3.58 -17.69 11.92
C ASP A 82 -3.10 -18.64 13.01
N TRP A 83 -3.60 -18.44 14.23
CA TRP A 83 -3.31 -19.34 15.34
C TRP A 83 -4.18 -20.59 15.26
N MET A 84 -3.54 -21.75 15.31
CA MET A 84 -4.20 -23.06 15.31
C MET A 84 -3.43 -24.08 16.15
N LEU A 85 -4.11 -25.08 16.64
CA LEU A 85 -3.47 -26.15 17.40
C LEU A 85 -2.56 -26.97 16.47
N ARG A 86 -1.45 -27.45 17.02
CA ARG A 86 -0.51 -28.26 16.27
C ARG A 86 -1.21 -29.54 15.75
N GLY A 87 -1.10 -29.79 14.47
CA GLY A 87 -1.74 -30.94 13.80
C GLY A 87 -3.20 -30.71 13.41
N GLN A 88 -3.77 -29.52 13.68
CA GLN A 88 -5.10 -29.15 13.22
C GLN A 88 -5.00 -28.06 12.16
N GLN A 89 -5.70 -28.25 11.04
CA GLN A 89 -5.83 -27.26 9.98
C GLN A 89 -7.09 -26.44 10.22
N LYS A 90 -6.94 -25.11 10.42
CA LYS A 90 -8.09 -24.22 10.49
C LYS A 90 -8.67 -24.00 9.09
N GLU A 91 -9.96 -24.21 8.97
CA GLU A 91 -10.71 -23.92 7.76
C GLU A 91 -11.36 -22.54 7.85
N VAL A 92 -11.33 -21.80 6.75
CA VAL A 92 -12.00 -20.51 6.61
C VAL A 92 -13.11 -20.67 5.58
N LEU A 93 -14.35 -20.63 6.05
CA LEU A 93 -15.51 -20.74 5.18
C LEU A 93 -15.56 -19.55 4.23
N THR A 94 -15.63 -19.82 2.92
CA THR A 94 -15.70 -18.80 1.89
C THR A 94 -17.06 -18.84 1.19
N PRO A 95 -17.65 -17.69 0.84
CA PRO A 95 -18.93 -17.63 0.15
C PRO A 95 -18.94 -18.25 -1.26
N GLY A 96 -17.75 -18.45 -1.86
CA GLY A 96 -17.58 -19.05 -3.19
C GLY A 96 -17.71 -18.04 -4.33
N GLN A 97 -18.78 -17.24 -4.36
CA GLN A 97 -18.91 -16.13 -5.31
C GLN A 97 -18.22 -14.90 -4.75
N ASN A 98 -17.26 -14.38 -5.52
CA ASN A 98 -16.46 -13.24 -5.08
C ASN A 98 -17.08 -11.91 -5.53
N GLU A 99 -17.68 -11.19 -4.60
CA GLU A 99 -18.05 -9.79 -4.79
C GLU A 99 -16.90 -8.86 -4.41
N LYS A 100 -16.90 -7.67 -4.99
CA LYS A 100 -15.88 -6.65 -4.75
C LYS A 100 -16.49 -5.29 -4.46
N ARG A 101 -15.82 -4.56 -3.56
CA ARG A 101 -15.99 -3.11 -3.38
C ARG A 101 -14.63 -2.45 -3.43
N TYR A 102 -14.62 -1.17 -3.72
CA TYR A 102 -13.40 -0.39 -3.84
C TYR A 102 -13.47 0.81 -2.92
N LEU A 103 -12.37 1.09 -2.24
CA LEU A 103 -12.22 2.32 -1.47
C LEU A 103 -11.12 3.16 -2.13
N ALA A 104 -11.40 4.44 -2.31
CA ALA A 104 -10.33 5.42 -2.50
C ALA A 104 -10.11 6.13 -1.17
N GLY A 105 -8.87 6.19 -0.72
CA GLY A 105 -8.50 6.74 0.57
C GLY A 105 -7.42 7.79 0.49
N ALA A 106 -7.40 8.66 1.49
CA ALA A 106 -6.43 9.72 1.67
C ALA A 106 -5.93 9.73 3.11
N LEU A 107 -4.62 9.54 3.30
CA LEU A 107 -3.93 9.56 4.59
C LEU A 107 -3.17 10.86 4.74
N ASN A 108 -3.52 11.68 5.74
CA ASN A 108 -2.80 12.92 6.03
C ASN A 108 -1.36 12.64 6.47
N ALA A 109 -0.41 13.27 5.78
CA ALA A 109 1.03 13.04 5.97
C ALA A 109 1.58 13.51 7.31
N VAL A 110 0.86 14.37 8.02
CA VAL A 110 1.26 14.95 9.30
C VAL A 110 0.42 14.38 10.44
N SER A 111 -0.90 14.55 10.37
CA SER A 111 -1.81 14.14 11.45
C SER A 111 -2.15 12.65 11.46
N GLY A 112 -1.91 11.91 10.36
CA GLY A 112 -2.35 10.54 10.20
C GLY A 112 -3.86 10.36 10.08
N ARG A 113 -4.64 11.44 9.98
CA ARG A 113 -6.10 11.34 9.74
C ARG A 113 -6.38 10.71 8.39
N ILE A 114 -7.45 9.94 8.35
CA ILE A 114 -7.88 9.21 7.15
C ILE A 114 -9.23 9.79 6.67
N ALA A 115 -9.36 9.97 5.35
CA ALA A 115 -10.62 10.19 4.67
C ALA A 115 -10.75 9.14 3.56
N TRP A 116 -11.97 8.69 3.28
CA TRP A 116 -12.21 7.69 2.23
C TRP A 116 -13.61 7.83 1.63
N VAL A 117 -13.75 7.29 0.44
CA VAL A 117 -15.03 7.09 -0.26
C VAL A 117 -15.09 5.67 -0.78
N GLU A 118 -16.30 5.12 -0.88
CA GLU A 118 -16.57 3.79 -1.41
C GLU A 118 -17.13 3.86 -2.83
N GLY A 119 -16.85 2.83 -3.64
CA GLY A 119 -17.44 2.67 -4.95
C GLY A 119 -17.47 1.23 -5.42
N LEU A 120 -18.29 0.96 -6.44
CA LEU A 120 -18.47 -0.36 -7.02
C LEU A 120 -17.34 -0.74 -8.00
N ARG A 121 -16.57 0.23 -8.46
CA ARG A 121 -15.50 0.03 -9.46
C ARG A 121 -14.32 0.97 -9.18
N LYS A 122 -13.12 0.49 -9.43
CA LYS A 122 -11.87 1.31 -9.41
C LYS A 122 -11.80 2.13 -10.70
N THR A 123 -12.34 3.33 -10.66
CA THR A 123 -12.45 4.22 -11.82
C THR A 123 -11.98 5.63 -11.49
N SER A 124 -11.79 6.45 -12.52
CA SER A 124 -11.51 7.88 -12.34
C SER A 124 -12.62 8.59 -11.54
N ALA A 125 -13.88 8.15 -11.67
CA ALA A 125 -15.00 8.73 -10.94
C ALA A 125 -14.85 8.50 -9.41
N LEU A 126 -14.34 7.34 -8.98
CA LEU A 126 -14.06 7.07 -7.57
C LEU A 126 -12.98 8.02 -7.03
N PHE A 127 -11.90 8.22 -7.80
CA PHE A 127 -10.84 9.17 -7.44
C PHE A 127 -11.37 10.62 -7.40
N VAL A 128 -12.13 11.05 -8.40
CA VAL A 128 -12.74 12.38 -8.44
C VAL A 128 -13.66 12.56 -7.22
N GLY A 129 -14.51 11.57 -6.91
CA GLY A 129 -15.38 11.60 -5.73
C GLY A 129 -14.60 11.73 -4.41
N LEU A 130 -13.45 11.06 -4.29
CA LEU A 130 -12.57 11.25 -3.14
C LEU A 130 -12.08 12.69 -3.06
N VAL A 131 -11.56 13.27 -4.15
CA VAL A 131 -11.01 14.62 -4.13
C VAL A 131 -12.10 15.67 -3.89
N ASP A 132 -13.28 15.50 -4.48
CA ASP A 132 -14.44 16.36 -4.20
C ASP A 132 -14.84 16.31 -2.70
N HIS A 133 -14.81 15.12 -2.09
CA HIS A 133 -15.02 14.96 -0.65
C HIS A 133 -13.94 15.68 0.19
N LEU A 134 -12.67 15.58 -0.22
CA LEU A 134 -11.56 16.27 0.45
C LEU A 134 -11.71 17.78 0.39
N VAL A 135 -12.02 18.32 -0.80
CA VAL A 135 -12.14 19.76 -1.06
C VAL A 135 -13.37 20.36 -0.37
N SER A 136 -14.52 19.64 -0.40
CA SER A 136 -15.79 20.18 0.07
C SER A 136 -16.06 19.95 1.56
N ARG A 137 -15.46 18.89 2.15
CA ARG A 137 -15.78 18.48 3.52
C ARG A 137 -14.55 18.27 4.41
N ALA A 138 -13.69 17.29 4.08
CA ALA A 138 -12.63 16.85 5.00
C ALA A 138 -11.56 17.92 5.24
N TYR A 139 -11.27 18.73 4.22
CA TYR A 139 -10.28 19.82 4.24
C TYR A 139 -10.83 21.07 3.56
N ALA A 140 -12.09 21.41 3.85
CA ALA A 140 -12.79 22.54 3.26
C ALA A 140 -12.07 23.90 3.50
N SER A 141 -11.40 24.05 4.63
CA SER A 141 -10.64 25.25 5.00
C SER A 141 -9.20 25.27 4.50
N ALA A 142 -8.68 24.17 3.93
CA ALA A 142 -7.32 24.14 3.43
C ALA A 142 -7.18 25.01 2.19
N ARG A 143 -6.14 25.85 2.15
CA ARG A 143 -5.80 26.69 0.98
C ARG A 143 -5.35 25.81 -0.19
N THR A 144 -4.47 24.85 0.08
CA THR A 144 -3.99 23.91 -0.93
C THR A 144 -3.97 22.49 -0.37
N ILE A 145 -4.44 21.54 -1.18
CA ILE A 145 -4.43 20.10 -0.91
C ILE A 145 -3.42 19.44 -1.84
N HIS A 146 -2.31 18.99 -1.28
CA HIS A 146 -1.28 18.26 -2.01
C HIS A 146 -1.56 16.76 -1.96
N LEU A 147 -1.82 16.13 -3.10
CA LEU A 147 -2.10 14.71 -3.23
C LEU A 147 -0.85 13.98 -3.74
N VAL A 148 -0.30 13.09 -2.94
CA VAL A 148 0.80 12.18 -3.33
C VAL A 148 0.21 10.84 -3.72
N LEU A 149 0.41 10.44 -4.96
CA LEU A 149 -0.24 9.27 -5.58
C LEU A 149 0.72 8.55 -6.52
N ASP A 150 0.36 7.34 -6.88
CA ASP A 150 1.09 6.55 -7.87
C ASP A 150 0.80 7.00 -9.31
N ASN A 151 1.40 6.31 -10.28
CA ASN A 151 1.23 6.61 -11.70
C ASN A 151 0.10 5.79 -12.35
N PHE A 152 -0.91 5.36 -11.59
CA PHE A 152 -2.01 4.58 -12.15
C PHE A 152 -2.82 5.43 -13.15
N ARG A 153 -3.22 4.82 -14.26
CA ARG A 153 -3.81 5.51 -15.43
C ARG A 153 -5.07 6.31 -15.12
N ILE A 154 -5.83 5.93 -14.08
CA ILE A 154 -7.04 6.67 -13.69
C ILE A 154 -6.75 8.11 -13.28
N HIS A 155 -5.57 8.37 -12.67
CA HIS A 155 -5.18 9.68 -12.15
C HIS A 155 -4.78 10.69 -13.25
N THR A 156 -4.54 10.21 -14.48
CA THR A 156 -4.21 11.04 -15.64
C THR A 156 -5.29 11.05 -16.70
N SER A 157 -6.47 10.51 -16.39
CA SER A 157 -7.61 10.41 -17.31
C SER A 157 -8.20 11.77 -17.66
N ARG A 158 -8.93 11.85 -18.77
CA ARG A 158 -9.65 13.06 -19.18
C ARG A 158 -10.63 13.54 -18.10
N ALA A 159 -11.30 12.63 -17.41
CA ALA A 159 -12.22 12.96 -16.32
C ALA A 159 -11.49 13.66 -15.16
N VAL A 160 -10.31 13.18 -14.77
CA VAL A 160 -9.49 13.82 -13.73
C VAL A 160 -8.96 15.17 -14.21
N GLN A 161 -8.51 15.29 -15.48
CA GLN A 161 -8.07 16.58 -16.04
C GLN A 161 -9.19 17.62 -16.03
N ALA A 162 -10.41 17.24 -16.40
CA ALA A 162 -11.58 18.12 -16.33
C ALA A 162 -11.92 18.51 -14.87
N ALA A 163 -11.81 17.58 -13.94
CA ALA A 163 -12.01 17.85 -12.51
C ALA A 163 -10.91 18.78 -11.94
N MET A 164 -9.66 18.62 -12.37
CA MET A 164 -8.55 19.52 -11.98
C MET A 164 -8.85 20.98 -12.37
N ALA A 165 -9.48 21.23 -13.51
CA ALA A 165 -9.90 22.58 -13.89
C ALA A 165 -10.90 23.20 -12.91
N ARG A 166 -11.82 22.40 -12.33
CA ARG A 166 -12.77 22.84 -11.29
C ARG A 166 -12.10 23.14 -9.94
N TRP A 167 -11.14 22.33 -9.56
CA TRP A 167 -10.42 22.48 -8.29
C TRP A 167 -9.36 23.60 -8.35
N GLY A 168 -8.87 23.92 -9.57
CA GLY A 168 -7.89 24.97 -9.82
C GLY A 168 -6.60 24.76 -9.02
N GLU A 169 -6.04 25.87 -8.53
CA GLU A 169 -4.81 25.88 -7.74
C GLU A 169 -4.96 25.23 -6.34
N ARG A 170 -6.18 24.91 -5.96
CA ARG A 170 -6.48 24.32 -4.67
C ARG A 170 -6.04 22.87 -4.52
N VAL A 171 -5.92 22.13 -5.64
CA VAL A 171 -5.48 20.72 -5.65
C VAL A 171 -4.21 20.58 -6.48
N LYS A 172 -3.16 20.01 -5.88
CA LYS A 172 -1.87 19.76 -6.54
C LYS A 172 -1.51 18.28 -6.50
N LEU A 173 -1.32 17.67 -7.67
CA LEU A 173 -0.95 16.26 -7.80
C LEU A 173 0.57 16.08 -7.79
N HIS A 174 1.05 15.17 -6.96
CA HIS A 174 2.46 14.82 -6.81
C HIS A 174 2.67 13.33 -7.06
N PHE A 175 3.00 12.97 -8.29
CA PHE A 175 3.23 11.57 -8.66
C PHE A 175 4.52 11.02 -8.05
N LEU A 176 4.44 9.84 -7.47
CA LEU A 176 5.58 9.05 -7.03
C LEU A 176 6.39 8.53 -8.22
N PRO A 177 7.66 8.14 -8.04
CA PRO A 177 8.35 7.39 -9.07
C PRO A 177 7.62 6.08 -9.41
N PRO A 178 7.63 5.63 -10.69
CA PRO A 178 7.01 4.38 -11.07
C PRO A 178 7.52 3.18 -10.24
N TYR A 179 6.62 2.23 -9.97
CA TYR A 179 6.91 1.00 -9.23
C TYR A 179 7.59 1.22 -7.86
N CYS A 180 7.15 2.26 -7.14
CA CYS A 180 7.68 2.58 -5.81
C CYS A 180 6.56 2.63 -4.74
N PRO A 181 5.78 1.56 -4.55
CA PRO A 181 4.65 1.54 -3.61
C PRO A 181 5.11 1.77 -2.16
N ASP A 182 6.30 1.30 -1.78
CA ASP A 182 6.83 1.48 -0.42
C ASP A 182 6.95 2.96 0.02
N HIS A 183 6.89 3.89 -0.94
CA HIS A 183 6.90 5.33 -0.69
C HIS A 183 5.50 5.95 -0.58
N ASN A 184 4.44 5.20 -0.95
CA ASN A 184 3.06 5.59 -0.69
C ASN A 184 2.65 5.07 0.70
N ARG A 185 2.59 5.97 1.68
CA ARG A 185 2.41 5.57 3.10
C ARG A 185 1.04 4.98 3.38
N ILE A 186 0.03 5.28 2.59
CA ILE A 186 -1.31 4.71 2.75
C ILE A 186 -1.33 3.19 2.50
N GLU A 187 -0.38 2.66 1.74
CA GLU A 187 -0.19 1.22 1.54
C GLU A 187 0.02 0.45 2.86
N ARG A 188 0.61 1.08 3.86
CA ARG A 188 0.76 0.49 5.19
C ARG A 188 -0.58 0.39 5.91
N LEU A 189 -1.45 1.37 5.70
CA LEU A 189 -2.82 1.34 6.22
C LEU A 189 -3.62 0.21 5.55
N TRP A 190 -3.51 0.08 4.23
CA TRP A 190 -4.20 -1.00 3.50
C TRP A 190 -3.72 -2.38 3.92
N ARG A 191 -2.43 -2.55 4.16
CA ARG A 191 -1.88 -3.79 4.71
C ARG A 191 -2.46 -4.08 6.10
N ASP A 192 -2.48 -3.09 6.99
CA ASP A 192 -3.03 -3.23 8.34
C ASP A 192 -4.55 -3.52 8.31
N LEU A 193 -5.29 -2.90 7.39
CA LEU A 193 -6.69 -3.22 7.12
C LEU A 193 -6.87 -4.68 6.70
N HIS A 194 -6.07 -5.15 5.74
CA HIS A 194 -6.12 -6.54 5.31
C HIS A 194 -5.77 -7.50 6.44
N ASP A 195 -4.74 -7.22 7.21
CA ASP A 195 -4.29 -8.10 8.30
C ASP A 195 -5.32 -8.20 9.44
N ASN A 196 -6.12 -7.16 9.68
CA ASN A 196 -7.05 -7.12 10.82
C ASN A 196 -8.52 -7.33 10.43
N VAL A 197 -8.91 -7.15 9.17
CA VAL A 197 -10.33 -7.15 8.78
C VAL A 197 -10.63 -8.14 7.67
N THR A 198 -9.86 -8.11 6.56
CA THR A 198 -10.23 -8.86 5.36
C THR A 198 -9.49 -10.19 5.22
N ARG A 199 -8.49 -10.45 6.08
CA ARG A 199 -7.82 -11.75 6.14
C ARG A 199 -8.60 -12.70 7.04
N ASN A 200 -8.80 -13.94 6.56
CA ASN A 200 -9.46 -15.03 7.30
C ASN A 200 -10.83 -14.62 7.88
N HIS A 201 -11.53 -13.62 7.29
CA HIS A 201 -12.85 -13.22 7.78
C HIS A 201 -13.92 -14.26 7.44
N THR A 202 -15.04 -14.21 8.18
CA THR A 202 -16.18 -15.12 8.05
C THR A 202 -17.46 -14.40 7.60
N CYS A 203 -17.35 -13.22 6.99
CA CYS A 203 -18.50 -12.50 6.48
C CYS A 203 -19.14 -13.26 5.30
N ILE A 204 -20.44 -13.34 5.27
CA ILE A 204 -21.21 -14.02 4.23
C ILE A 204 -21.60 -13.04 3.11
N THR A 205 -21.77 -11.77 3.41
CA THR A 205 -22.11 -10.72 2.44
C THR A 205 -21.05 -9.64 2.37
N ILE A 206 -20.93 -9.00 1.21
CA ILE A 206 -20.01 -7.89 1.03
C ILE A 206 -20.34 -6.70 1.94
N ASP A 207 -21.63 -6.47 2.22
CA ASP A 207 -22.05 -5.36 3.06
C ASP A 207 -21.64 -5.56 4.53
N GLN A 208 -21.71 -6.81 5.04
CA GLN A 208 -21.18 -7.14 6.38
C GLN A 208 -19.67 -6.87 6.45
N LEU A 209 -18.93 -7.24 5.40
CA LEU A 209 -17.49 -6.99 5.35
C LEU A 209 -17.21 -5.50 5.27
N MET A 210 -17.92 -4.75 4.42
CA MET A 210 -17.77 -3.31 4.28
C MET A 210 -18.07 -2.57 5.56
N GLN A 211 -19.10 -2.98 6.32
CA GLN A 211 -19.38 -2.41 7.63
C GLN A 211 -18.16 -2.55 8.57
N ARG A 212 -17.56 -3.74 8.65
CA ARG A 212 -16.33 -3.96 9.44
C ARG A 212 -15.16 -3.09 8.96
N VAL A 213 -15.01 -2.91 7.65
CA VAL A 213 -13.99 -2.05 7.06
C VAL A 213 -14.22 -0.59 7.47
N HIS A 214 -15.45 -0.09 7.39
CA HIS A 214 -15.79 1.28 7.79
C HIS A 214 -15.59 1.52 9.29
N ASP A 215 -16.00 0.57 10.13
CA ASP A 215 -15.79 0.63 11.58
C ASP A 215 -14.30 0.68 11.92
N TYR A 216 -13.51 -0.17 11.28
CA TYR A 216 -12.06 -0.20 11.45
C TYR A 216 -11.40 1.12 11.06
N LEU A 217 -11.72 1.65 9.88
CA LEU A 217 -11.19 2.94 9.42
C LEU A 217 -11.63 4.10 10.30
N THR A 218 -12.88 4.06 10.79
CA THR A 218 -13.42 5.06 11.73
C THR A 218 -12.68 5.03 13.06
N GLN A 219 -12.42 3.85 13.60
CA GLN A 219 -11.64 3.68 14.82
C GLN A 219 -10.21 4.21 14.61
N ARG A 220 -9.57 3.85 13.50
CA ARG A 220 -8.22 4.35 13.15
C ARG A 220 -8.17 5.87 12.98
N ARG A 221 -9.20 6.47 12.40
CA ARG A 221 -9.34 7.92 12.29
C ARG A 221 -9.38 8.61 13.66
N ARG A 222 -10.03 7.99 14.66
CA ARG A 222 -10.15 8.55 16.03
C ARG A 222 -8.86 8.39 16.82
N THR A 223 -8.22 7.23 16.77
CA THR A 223 -7.00 6.92 17.56
C THR A 223 -5.74 7.55 17.00
N GLY A 224 -5.81 8.13 15.81
CA GLY A 224 -4.65 8.67 15.08
C GLY A 224 -3.76 7.55 14.53
N THR A 225 -3.40 7.67 13.28
CA THR A 225 -2.57 6.68 12.60
C THR A 225 -1.12 7.15 12.49
N HIS A 226 -0.62 7.81 13.53
CA HIS A 226 0.77 8.31 13.58
C HIS A 226 1.80 7.24 13.21
N ARG A 227 1.53 5.96 13.52
CA ARG A 227 2.41 4.84 13.17
C ARG A 227 2.63 4.67 11.65
N TYR A 228 1.69 5.08 10.81
CA TYR A 228 1.85 5.03 9.34
C TYR A 228 2.62 6.24 8.80
N VAL A 229 2.60 7.33 9.57
CA VAL A 229 3.24 8.60 9.22
C VAL A 229 4.61 8.73 9.86
N ALA A 230 4.81 8.12 11.04
CA ALA A 230 6.09 8.11 11.72
C ALA A 230 7.16 7.51 10.80
N THR A 231 8.18 8.26 10.60
CA THR A 231 9.34 7.88 9.82
C THR A 231 10.21 6.89 10.57
N ALA A 232 10.22 5.66 10.15
CA ALA A 232 11.50 4.99 10.03
C ALA A 232 12.03 5.30 8.63
N CYS A 233 12.54 6.48 8.41
CA CYS A 233 13.44 6.75 7.31
C CYS A 233 14.83 6.40 7.82
N GLY A 234 15.08 5.09 8.02
CA GLY A 234 16.41 4.57 7.98
C GLY A 234 17.01 4.86 6.60
N PRO A 235 18.32 4.98 6.46
CA PRO A 235 18.96 5.09 5.16
C PRO A 235 18.47 3.91 4.30
N VAL A 236 18.15 4.21 3.05
CA VAL A 236 17.90 3.18 2.03
C VAL A 236 19.11 2.26 2.09
N PRO A 237 18.99 0.96 2.39
CA PRO A 237 20.13 0.07 2.32
C PRO A 237 20.66 0.15 0.89
N ASP A 238 21.92 0.43 0.75
CA ASP A 238 22.69 0.49 -0.53
C ASP A 238 22.89 -0.91 -1.14
N SER A 239 21.99 -1.83 -0.93
CA SER A 239 22.07 -3.18 -1.45
C SER A 239 21.35 -3.31 -2.79
N CYS A 240 21.99 -2.79 -3.83
CA CYS A 240 21.90 -3.30 -5.19
C CYS A 240 23.22 -3.04 -5.89
N THR A 241 24.28 -3.64 -5.38
CA THR A 241 25.45 -3.96 -6.21
C THR A 241 25.14 -5.30 -6.85
N VAL A 242 24.76 -5.27 -8.11
CA VAL A 242 24.74 -6.45 -8.98
C VAL A 242 26.20 -6.78 -9.27
N VAL A 243 26.64 -7.93 -8.81
CA VAL A 243 27.79 -8.65 -9.37
C VAL A 243 27.26 -9.60 -10.42
#